data_717976ae5281f02a31dc1ecfdfeeca7f
#
_entry.id   717976ae5281f02a31dc1ecfdfeeca7f
#
_cell.length_a   1.000
_cell.length_b   1.000
_cell.length_c   1.000
_cell.angle_alpha   90.00
_cell.angle_beta   90.00
_cell.angle_gamma   90.00
#
_symmetry.space_group_name_H-M   'P 1'
#
loop_
_entity.id
_entity.type
_entity.pdbx_description
1 polymer ?
#
loop_
_entity_poly.entity_id
_entity_poly.type
_entity_poly.pdbx_seq_one_letter_code
_entity_poly.pdbx_strand_id
1 'polypeptide(L)'
;MIIKGNEKLSLYGIGPFFAWPSLLLTVISSVIFRCVIDFGKVERLRIPFIILGVVLIAIAAFMYFNAVFKVKIMDCIRNDKLLTEGIYAYVRNPIYSAVLFLCTGIVFIAGNYCLLVVPVLIWLYLTVLVKSTEEIWMTDFYGEEYLEYCIHTNRCIPFFKRKNGKKKADIHLKKTEKEE
;
A
#
# COMPACT_ATOMS: atom_id res chain seq x y z
N MET A 1 1.75 -22.06 4.34
CA MET A 1 1.13 -22.76 5.50
C MET A 1 -0.36 -22.51 5.35
N ILE A 2 -1.07 -23.49 4.85
CA ILE A 2 -2.54 -23.40 4.61
C ILE A 2 -3.20 -23.57 5.97
N ILE A 3 -3.72 -22.49 6.53
CA ILE A 3 -4.53 -22.56 7.74
C ILE A 3 -5.98 -22.71 7.29
N LYS A 4 -6.42 -23.96 7.24
CA LYS A 4 -7.81 -24.36 7.02
C LYS A 4 -8.46 -24.40 8.40
N GLY A 5 -9.44 -23.53 8.65
CA GLY A 5 -10.34 -23.65 9.80
C GLY A 5 -10.33 -22.46 10.74
N ASN A 6 -11.45 -21.74 10.80
CA ASN A 6 -11.92 -20.87 11.92
C ASN A 6 -10.99 -19.84 12.57
N GLU A 7 -10.01 -19.31 11.89
CA GLU A 7 -9.24 -18.19 12.43
C GLU A 7 -9.84 -16.86 11.97
N LYS A 8 -10.37 -16.13 12.95
CA LYS A 8 -10.79 -14.73 12.80
C LYS A 8 -9.66 -13.94 12.15
N LEU A 9 -10.02 -13.07 11.21
CA LEU A 9 -9.14 -12.10 10.57
C LEU A 9 -8.14 -11.53 11.58
N SER A 10 -6.84 -11.74 11.33
CA SER A 10 -5.81 -11.13 12.19
C SER A 10 -5.95 -9.62 12.11
N LEU A 11 -6.23 -8.99 13.25
CA LEU A 11 -6.51 -7.56 13.37
C LEU A 11 -5.37 -6.67 12.85
N TYR A 12 -4.16 -7.21 12.84
CA TYR A 12 -2.94 -6.49 12.46
C TYR A 12 -2.41 -6.87 11.07
N GLY A 13 -2.91 -7.96 10.44
CA GLY A 13 -2.42 -8.43 9.15
C GLY A 13 -0.90 -8.52 9.09
N ILE A 14 -0.33 -8.24 7.92
CA ILE A 14 1.13 -8.14 7.69
C ILE A 14 1.67 -6.72 7.94
N GLY A 15 0.82 -5.80 8.42
CA GLY A 15 1.15 -4.38 8.61
C GLY A 15 2.48 -4.10 9.31
N PRO A 16 2.74 -4.65 10.51
CA PRO A 16 4.00 -4.44 11.21
C PRO A 16 5.21 -4.97 10.44
N PHE A 17 5.09 -6.12 9.79
CA PHE A 17 6.17 -6.74 8.99
C PHE A 17 6.54 -5.92 7.75
N PHE A 18 5.62 -5.11 7.25
CA PHE A 18 5.88 -4.17 6.16
C PHE A 18 6.38 -2.81 6.68
N ALA A 19 5.71 -2.23 7.68
CA ALA A 19 5.94 -0.86 8.11
C ALA A 19 7.33 -0.67 8.73
N TRP A 20 7.72 -1.53 9.67
CA TRP A 20 8.99 -1.40 10.37
C TRP A 20 10.22 -1.52 9.47
N PRO A 21 10.36 -2.57 8.62
CA PRO A 21 11.50 -2.66 7.70
C PRO A 21 11.57 -1.49 6.72
N SER A 22 10.40 -1.04 6.20
CA SER A 22 10.33 0.07 5.26
C SER A 22 10.78 1.39 5.88
N LEU A 23 10.33 1.68 7.11
CA LEU A 23 10.74 2.88 7.85
C LEU A 23 12.22 2.82 8.22
N LEU A 24 12.72 1.70 8.74
CA LEU A 24 14.14 1.52 9.06
C LEU A 24 15.03 1.72 7.83
N LEU A 25 14.70 1.07 6.72
CA LEU A 25 15.41 1.23 5.46
C LEU A 25 15.44 2.70 5.02
N THR A 26 14.31 3.39 5.08
CA THR A 26 14.18 4.80 4.68
C THR A 26 15.00 5.72 5.57
N VAL A 27 14.92 5.55 6.89
CA VAL A 27 15.65 6.41 7.84
C VAL A 27 17.16 6.18 7.72
N ILE A 28 17.60 4.91 7.76
CA ILE A 28 19.02 4.58 7.68
C ILE A 28 19.62 5.07 6.36
N SER A 29 18.98 4.78 5.23
CA SER A 29 19.48 5.25 3.93
C SER A 29 19.50 6.78 3.83
N SER A 30 18.45 7.44 4.34
CA SER A 30 18.40 8.92 4.34
C SER A 30 19.51 9.54 5.19
N VAL A 31 19.81 8.99 6.36
CA VAL A 31 20.91 9.47 7.23
C VAL A 31 22.26 9.25 6.55
N ILE A 32 22.51 8.06 6.00
CA ILE A 32 23.78 7.73 5.33
C ILE A 32 24.00 8.68 4.14
N PHE A 33 23.02 8.83 3.25
CA PHE A 33 23.16 9.67 2.07
C PHE A 33 23.18 11.18 2.36
N ARG A 34 22.67 11.60 3.51
CA ARG A 34 22.76 12.99 3.93
C ARG A 34 24.07 13.33 4.63
N CYS A 35 24.56 12.44 5.51
CA CYS A 35 25.69 12.73 6.40
C CYS A 35 27.03 12.20 5.88
N VAL A 36 27.01 11.10 5.10
CA VAL A 36 28.23 10.37 4.70
C VAL A 36 28.52 10.50 3.20
N ILE A 37 27.47 10.55 2.36
CA ILE A 37 27.61 10.53 0.91
C ILE A 37 27.30 11.90 0.35
N ASP A 38 28.32 12.57 -0.23
CA ASP A 38 28.13 13.88 -0.88
C ASP A 38 27.54 13.77 -2.30
N PHE A 39 27.64 12.60 -2.92
CA PHE A 39 27.13 12.37 -4.25
C PHE A 39 25.59 12.36 -4.27
N GLY A 40 25.02 13.03 -5.28
CA GLY A 40 23.57 12.99 -5.51
C GLY A 40 22.75 14.02 -4.73
N LYS A 41 23.38 14.94 -4.00
CA LYS A 41 22.68 16.02 -3.30
C LYS A 41 22.02 17.00 -4.28
N VAL A 42 20.74 17.29 -4.05
CA VAL A 42 19.94 18.21 -4.88
C VAL A 42 19.94 19.59 -4.26
N GLU A 43 21.00 20.39 -4.53
CA GLU A 43 21.11 21.75 -3.96
C GLU A 43 20.13 22.73 -4.62
N ARG A 44 20.12 22.76 -5.96
CA ARG A 44 19.31 23.71 -6.74
C ARG A 44 17.79 23.49 -6.62
N LEU A 45 17.35 22.23 -6.42
CA LEU A 45 15.93 21.86 -6.29
C LEU A 45 15.55 21.49 -4.84
N ARG A 46 16.35 21.90 -3.86
CA ARG A 46 16.13 21.53 -2.45
C ARG A 46 14.77 21.98 -1.92
N ILE A 47 14.37 23.23 -2.21
CA ILE A 47 13.09 23.77 -1.75
C ILE A 47 11.92 23.02 -2.37
N PRO A 48 11.80 22.82 -3.70
CA PRO A 48 10.77 21.98 -4.30
C PRO A 48 10.72 20.56 -3.73
N PHE A 49 11.86 19.92 -3.48
CA PHE A 49 11.92 18.58 -2.89
C PHE A 49 11.35 18.56 -1.47
N ILE A 50 11.69 19.54 -0.62
CA ILE A 50 11.13 19.65 0.72
C ILE A 50 9.62 19.86 0.66
N ILE A 51 9.14 20.77 -0.19
CA ILE A 51 7.70 21.03 -0.34
C ILE A 51 6.96 19.74 -0.75
N LEU A 52 7.46 19.05 -1.77
CA LEU A 52 6.88 17.79 -2.23
C LEU A 52 6.90 16.72 -1.13
N GLY A 53 8.01 16.62 -0.38
CA GLY A 53 8.13 15.70 0.74
C GLY A 53 7.10 15.98 1.84
N VAL A 54 6.91 17.24 2.22
CA VAL A 54 5.91 17.65 3.21
C VAL A 54 4.50 17.35 2.73
N VAL A 55 4.19 17.62 1.45
CA VAL A 55 2.88 17.30 0.86
C VAL A 55 2.62 15.80 0.90
N LEU A 56 3.61 14.97 0.55
CA LEU A 56 3.47 13.50 0.60
C LEU A 56 3.24 12.99 2.02
N ILE A 57 3.92 13.56 3.03
CA ILE A 57 3.70 13.23 4.44
C ILE A 57 2.30 13.65 4.89
N ALA A 58 1.82 14.81 4.47
CA ALA A 58 0.45 15.25 4.77
C ALA A 58 -0.60 14.31 4.15
N ILE A 59 -0.39 13.87 2.89
CA ILE A 59 -1.24 12.85 2.24
C ILE A 59 -1.19 11.52 3.01
N ALA A 60 0.00 11.09 3.44
CA ALA A 60 0.18 9.86 4.24
C ALA A 60 -0.63 9.94 5.54
N ALA A 61 -0.50 11.05 6.28
CA ALA A 61 -1.27 11.28 7.50
C ALA A 61 -2.78 11.27 7.24
N PHE A 62 -3.23 11.98 6.20
CA PHE A 62 -4.64 12.00 5.80
C PHE A 62 -5.17 10.59 5.49
N MET A 63 -4.41 9.79 4.73
CA MET A 63 -4.79 8.41 4.40
C MET A 63 -4.86 7.53 5.64
N TYR A 64 -3.86 7.63 6.52
CA TYR A 64 -3.81 6.85 7.77
C TYR A 64 -4.99 7.18 8.68
N PHE A 65 -5.24 8.47 8.94
CA PHE A 65 -6.36 8.90 9.79
C PHE A 65 -7.71 8.48 9.22
N ASN A 66 -7.93 8.62 7.92
CA ASN A 66 -9.18 8.18 7.31
C ASN A 66 -9.34 6.65 7.37
N ALA A 67 -8.26 5.89 7.17
CA ALA A 67 -8.32 4.44 7.23
C ALA A 67 -8.63 3.92 8.64
N VAL A 68 -8.01 4.51 9.68
CA VAL A 68 -8.10 4.00 11.05
C VAL A 68 -9.32 4.56 11.80
N PHE A 69 -9.59 5.87 11.67
CA PHE A 69 -10.58 6.54 12.54
C PHE A 69 -11.95 6.74 11.88
N LYS A 70 -12.02 7.00 10.58
CA LYS A 70 -13.31 7.24 9.91
C LYS A 70 -14.03 5.98 9.49
N VAL A 71 -13.29 4.93 9.24
CA VAL A 71 -13.88 3.66 8.84
C VAL A 71 -13.98 2.78 10.08
N LYS A 72 -15.18 2.25 10.32
CA LYS A 72 -15.44 1.29 11.41
C LYS A 72 -14.87 -0.09 11.04
N ILE A 73 -13.54 -0.17 10.88
CA ILE A 73 -12.83 -1.41 10.51
C ILE A 73 -13.24 -2.56 11.43
N MET A 74 -13.33 -2.27 12.74
CA MET A 74 -13.70 -3.25 13.75
C MET A 74 -15.11 -3.81 13.56
N ASP A 75 -16.05 -2.96 13.14
CA ASP A 75 -17.44 -3.40 12.90
C ASP A 75 -17.52 -4.26 11.63
N CYS A 76 -16.74 -3.94 10.59
CA CYS A 76 -16.67 -4.75 9.39
C CYS A 76 -16.01 -6.11 9.64
N ILE A 77 -14.90 -6.14 10.40
CA ILE A 77 -14.23 -7.39 10.78
C ILE A 77 -15.14 -8.28 11.64
N ARG A 78 -15.91 -7.68 12.58
CA ARG A 78 -16.85 -8.44 13.42
C ARG A 78 -18.01 -9.03 12.65
N ASN A 79 -18.42 -8.37 11.58
CA ASN A 79 -19.58 -8.80 10.76
C ASN A 79 -19.17 -9.53 9.48
N ASP A 80 -17.89 -9.92 9.32
CA ASP A 80 -17.33 -10.61 8.15
C ASP A 80 -17.67 -9.90 6.82
N LYS A 81 -17.73 -8.55 6.83
CA LYS A 81 -18.04 -7.74 5.64
C LYS A 81 -16.79 -7.20 5.01
N LEU A 82 -16.71 -7.32 3.68
CA LEU A 82 -15.66 -6.70 2.89
C LEU A 82 -15.77 -5.17 2.97
N LEU A 83 -14.67 -4.52 3.36
CA LEU A 83 -14.60 -3.08 3.51
C LEU A 83 -14.28 -2.41 2.18
N THR A 84 -15.29 -1.82 1.55
CA THR A 84 -15.18 -1.17 0.23
C THR A 84 -15.56 0.31 0.24
N GLU A 85 -15.85 0.87 1.43
CA GLU A 85 -16.33 2.25 1.59
C GLU A 85 -15.24 3.21 2.05
N GLY A 86 -15.53 4.51 1.94
CA GLY A 86 -14.63 5.57 2.37
C GLY A 86 -13.33 5.56 1.57
N ILE A 87 -12.17 5.58 2.24
CA ILE A 87 -10.87 5.55 1.57
C ILE A 87 -10.59 4.22 0.86
N TYR A 88 -11.23 3.13 1.31
CA TYR A 88 -11.13 1.80 0.71
C TYR A 88 -11.83 1.73 -0.67
N ALA A 89 -12.72 2.66 -1.00
CA ALA A 89 -13.26 2.79 -2.34
C ALA A 89 -12.23 3.24 -3.39
N TYR A 90 -11.14 3.88 -2.96
CA TYR A 90 -10.09 4.42 -3.84
C TYR A 90 -8.82 3.58 -3.85
N VAL A 91 -8.49 2.94 -2.71
CA VAL A 91 -7.30 2.12 -2.55
C VAL A 91 -7.57 0.97 -1.59
N ARG A 92 -7.18 -0.26 -1.97
CA ARG A 92 -7.46 -1.45 -1.15
C ARG A 92 -6.67 -1.50 0.15
N ASN A 93 -5.46 -0.97 0.15
CA ASN A 93 -4.57 -1.00 1.30
C ASN A 93 -4.13 0.42 1.72
N PRO A 94 -5.05 1.27 2.24
CA PRO A 94 -4.75 2.67 2.53
C PRO A 94 -3.68 2.85 3.62
N ILE A 95 -3.59 1.94 4.59
CA ILE A 95 -2.58 1.99 5.66
C ILE A 95 -1.18 1.75 5.07
N TYR A 96 -1.03 0.75 4.19
CA TYR A 96 0.25 0.48 3.53
C TYR A 96 0.64 1.58 2.56
N SER A 97 -0.34 2.16 1.88
CA SER A 97 -0.14 3.33 1.03
C SER A 97 0.35 4.52 1.85
N ALA A 98 -0.21 4.74 3.03
CA ALA A 98 0.25 5.80 3.93
C ALA A 98 1.72 5.61 4.33
N VAL A 99 2.14 4.38 4.66
CA VAL A 99 3.56 4.10 4.94
C VAL A 99 4.45 4.36 3.72
N LEU A 100 4.02 3.93 2.52
CA LEU A 100 4.76 4.18 1.28
C LEU A 100 4.91 5.69 0.99
N PHE A 101 3.84 6.47 1.13
CA PHE A 101 3.87 7.92 0.94
C PHE A 101 4.73 8.62 2.02
N LEU A 102 4.67 8.15 3.27
CA LEU A 102 5.52 8.65 4.36
C LEU A 102 7.01 8.43 4.05
N CYS A 103 7.39 7.20 3.70
CA CYS A 103 8.76 6.86 3.32
C CYS A 103 9.23 7.68 2.11
N THR A 104 8.38 7.83 1.10
CA THR A 104 8.68 8.64 -0.09
C THR A 104 8.89 10.11 0.30
N GLY A 105 8.04 10.66 1.17
CA GLY A 105 8.16 12.02 1.66
C GLY A 105 9.48 12.28 2.42
N ILE A 106 9.89 11.33 3.27
CA ILE A 106 11.17 11.39 3.99
C ILE A 106 12.36 11.42 2.99
N VAL A 107 12.32 10.57 1.96
CA VAL A 107 13.35 10.55 0.90
C VAL A 107 13.44 11.88 0.17
N PHE A 108 12.32 12.50 -0.18
CA PHE A 108 12.31 13.82 -0.80
C PHE A 108 12.90 14.89 0.11
N ILE A 109 12.58 14.90 1.41
CA ILE A 109 13.15 15.83 2.40
C ILE A 109 14.66 15.63 2.56
N ALA A 110 15.14 14.38 2.47
CA ALA A 110 16.58 14.09 2.51
C ALA A 110 17.35 14.77 1.36
N GLY A 111 16.67 14.99 0.21
CA GLY A 111 17.20 15.82 -0.87
C GLY A 111 18.37 15.19 -1.61
N ASN A 112 18.31 13.87 -1.87
CA ASN A 112 19.29 13.15 -2.67
C ASN A 112 18.57 12.28 -3.71
N TYR A 113 18.91 12.45 -4.99
CA TYR A 113 18.22 11.74 -6.08
C TYR A 113 18.53 10.23 -6.07
N CYS A 114 19.67 9.79 -5.55
CA CYS A 114 19.98 8.37 -5.45
C CYS A 114 19.01 7.64 -4.52
N LEU A 115 18.45 8.35 -3.53
CA LEU A 115 17.46 7.77 -2.61
C LEU A 115 16.10 7.49 -3.27
N LEU A 116 15.83 8.01 -4.48
CA LEU A 116 14.57 7.75 -5.17
C LEU A 116 14.37 6.26 -5.54
N VAL A 117 15.44 5.47 -5.48
CA VAL A 117 15.34 4.01 -5.61
C VAL A 117 14.62 3.37 -4.41
N VAL A 118 14.73 3.97 -3.22
CA VAL A 118 14.16 3.41 -1.96
C VAL A 118 12.64 3.26 -2.02
N PRO A 119 11.85 4.29 -2.40
CA PRO A 119 10.41 4.13 -2.58
C PRO A 119 10.02 3.04 -3.58
N VAL A 120 10.81 2.87 -4.65
CA VAL A 120 10.56 1.82 -5.64
C VAL A 120 10.76 0.44 -5.02
N LEU A 121 11.86 0.25 -4.26
CA LEU A 121 12.11 -1.01 -3.55
C LEU A 121 11.02 -1.31 -2.51
N ILE A 122 10.57 -0.30 -1.75
CA ILE A 122 9.48 -0.43 -0.78
C ILE A 122 8.18 -0.81 -1.49
N TRP A 123 7.88 -0.19 -2.63
CA TRP A 123 6.68 -0.52 -3.42
C TRP A 123 6.72 -1.95 -3.99
N LEU A 124 7.89 -2.40 -4.47
CA LEU A 124 8.09 -3.78 -4.92
C LEU A 124 7.90 -4.76 -3.77
N TYR A 125 8.56 -4.50 -2.63
CA TYR A 125 8.43 -5.31 -1.42
C TYR A 125 6.96 -5.42 -0.97
N LEU A 126 6.25 -4.29 -0.89
CA LEU A 126 4.83 -4.26 -0.57
C LEU A 126 4.00 -5.08 -1.57
N THR A 127 4.28 -4.94 -2.86
CA THR A 127 3.55 -5.65 -3.90
C THR A 127 3.70 -7.16 -3.80
N VAL A 128 4.91 -7.63 -3.56
CA VAL A 128 5.18 -9.08 -3.37
C VAL A 128 4.51 -9.57 -2.10
N LEU A 129 4.69 -8.84 -0.99
CA LEU A 129 4.18 -9.22 0.32
C LEU A 129 2.65 -9.33 0.32
N VAL A 130 1.94 -8.32 -0.17
CA VAL A 130 0.47 -8.31 -0.22
C VAL A 130 -0.07 -9.39 -1.15
N LYS A 131 0.57 -9.59 -2.33
CA LYS A 131 0.15 -10.63 -3.28
C LYS A 131 0.29 -12.05 -2.73
N SER A 132 1.39 -12.31 -2.01
CA SER A 132 1.70 -13.65 -1.52
C SER A 132 1.00 -14.00 -0.22
N THR A 133 0.32 -13.06 0.40
CA THR A 133 -0.33 -13.25 1.71
C THR A 133 -1.76 -12.76 1.73
N GLU A 134 -1.98 -11.45 1.86
CA GLU A 134 -3.31 -10.88 2.10
C GLU A 134 -4.28 -11.07 0.92
N GLU A 135 -3.82 -10.91 -0.33
CA GLU A 135 -4.70 -11.08 -1.49
C GLU A 135 -5.17 -12.53 -1.64
N ILE A 136 -4.32 -13.51 -1.34
CA ILE A 136 -4.71 -14.94 -1.36
C ILE A 136 -5.78 -15.18 -0.31
N TRP A 137 -5.49 -14.74 0.92
CA TRP A 137 -6.39 -14.94 2.03
C TRP A 137 -7.74 -14.22 1.87
N MET A 138 -7.74 -12.96 1.36
CA MET A 138 -8.97 -12.22 1.07
C MET A 138 -9.78 -12.88 -0.05
N THR A 139 -9.11 -13.48 -1.04
CA THR A 139 -9.75 -14.22 -2.13
C THR A 139 -10.38 -15.50 -1.60
N ASP A 140 -9.69 -16.23 -0.73
CA ASP A 140 -10.22 -17.46 -0.13
C ASP A 140 -11.41 -17.19 0.79
N PHE A 141 -11.43 -16.03 1.46
CA PHE A 141 -12.47 -15.66 2.42
C PHE A 141 -13.71 -15.03 1.76
N TYR A 142 -13.52 -14.06 0.85
CA TYR A 142 -14.60 -13.30 0.23
C TYR A 142 -14.93 -13.75 -1.21
N GLY A 143 -14.13 -14.62 -1.81
CA GLY A 143 -14.37 -15.17 -3.14
C GLY A 143 -14.54 -14.11 -4.24
N GLU A 144 -15.62 -14.25 -5.01
CA GLU A 144 -15.91 -13.38 -6.16
C GLU A 144 -16.10 -11.90 -5.77
N GLU A 145 -16.65 -11.61 -4.59
CA GLU A 145 -16.84 -10.24 -4.11
C GLU A 145 -15.49 -9.48 -4.00
N TYR A 146 -14.45 -10.16 -3.50
CA TYR A 146 -13.10 -9.57 -3.45
C TYR A 146 -12.49 -9.41 -4.84
N LEU A 147 -12.70 -10.36 -5.74
CA LEU A 147 -12.20 -10.27 -7.11
C LEU A 147 -12.83 -9.09 -7.86
N GLU A 148 -14.13 -8.87 -7.71
CA GLU A 148 -14.84 -7.73 -8.27
C GLU A 148 -14.29 -6.40 -7.69
N TYR A 149 -14.08 -6.34 -6.39
CA TYR A 149 -13.47 -5.20 -5.73
C TYR A 149 -12.05 -4.91 -6.28
N CYS A 150 -11.25 -5.95 -6.54
CA CYS A 150 -9.92 -5.82 -7.13
C CYS A 150 -9.91 -5.21 -8.53
N ILE A 151 -10.98 -5.42 -9.31
CA ILE A 151 -11.13 -4.88 -10.65
C ILE A 151 -11.31 -3.36 -10.62
N HIS A 152 -12.06 -2.87 -9.62
CA HIS A 152 -12.45 -1.47 -9.53
C HIS A 152 -11.51 -0.61 -8.69
N THR A 153 -10.70 -1.23 -7.82
CA THR A 153 -9.88 -0.51 -6.83
C THR A 153 -8.41 -0.90 -6.93
N ASN A 154 -7.52 0.09 -6.92
CA ASN A 154 -6.07 -0.15 -6.96
C ASN A 154 -5.53 -0.65 -5.62
N ARG A 155 -4.37 -1.33 -5.64
CA ARG A 155 -3.75 -1.91 -4.44
C ARG A 155 -3.24 -0.85 -3.47
N CYS A 156 -2.36 0.06 -3.94
CA CYS A 156 -1.61 0.96 -3.08
C CYS A 156 -1.64 2.43 -3.52
N ILE A 157 -1.85 2.71 -4.80
CA ILE A 157 -1.85 4.08 -5.31
C ILE A 157 -3.30 4.46 -5.57
N PRO A 158 -3.84 5.53 -4.93
CA PRO A 158 -5.20 5.97 -5.18
C PRO A 158 -5.31 6.53 -6.60
N PHE A 159 -5.94 5.80 -7.48
CA PHE A 159 -6.33 6.27 -8.81
C PHE A 159 -7.85 6.33 -8.90
N PHE A 160 -8.35 7.22 -9.74
CA PHE A 160 -9.78 7.30 -10.05
C PHE A 160 -10.32 5.93 -10.49
N LYS A 161 -11.54 5.64 -10.04
CA LYS A 161 -12.30 4.42 -10.32
C LYS A 161 -12.20 4.02 -11.80
N ARG A 162 -11.67 2.85 -12.08
CA ARG A 162 -11.41 2.38 -13.43
C ARG A 162 -12.73 2.00 -14.10
N LYS A 163 -13.20 2.80 -15.06
CA LYS A 163 -14.47 2.58 -15.79
C LYS A 163 -14.53 1.28 -16.63
N ASN A 164 -13.38 0.63 -16.87
CA ASN A 164 -13.24 -0.52 -17.80
C ASN A 164 -12.93 -1.86 -17.13
N GLY A 165 -13.41 -2.10 -15.93
CA GLY A 165 -13.13 -3.34 -15.18
C GLY A 165 -13.69 -4.63 -15.81
N LYS A 166 -14.81 -4.57 -16.55
CA LYS A 166 -15.48 -5.75 -17.10
C LYS A 166 -14.59 -6.64 -17.99
N LYS A 167 -13.71 -6.05 -18.80
CA LYS A 167 -12.84 -6.83 -19.70
C LYS A 167 -11.77 -7.70 -19.02
N LYS A 168 -11.38 -7.38 -17.78
CA LYS A 168 -10.38 -8.17 -17.03
C LYS A 168 -11.00 -9.32 -16.24
N ALA A 169 -12.24 -9.16 -15.78
CA ALA A 169 -13.00 -10.22 -15.12
C ALA A 169 -13.23 -11.39 -16.08
N ASP A 170 -13.69 -11.09 -17.31
CA ASP A 170 -13.94 -12.11 -18.34
C ASP A 170 -12.67 -12.89 -18.74
N ILE A 171 -11.49 -12.26 -18.66
CA ILE A 171 -10.22 -12.92 -18.97
C ILE A 171 -9.78 -13.83 -17.83
N HIS A 172 -10.03 -13.44 -16.57
CA HIS A 172 -9.69 -14.27 -15.41
C HIS A 172 -10.62 -15.46 -15.26
N LEU A 173 -11.93 -15.27 -15.43
CA LEU A 173 -12.92 -16.35 -15.40
C LEU A 173 -12.65 -17.39 -16.50
N LYS A 174 -12.34 -16.95 -17.72
CA LYS A 174 -11.97 -17.85 -18.83
C LYS A 174 -10.66 -18.60 -18.61
N LYS A 175 -9.80 -18.15 -17.72
CA LYS A 175 -8.54 -18.82 -17.40
C LYS A 175 -8.76 -19.90 -16.34
N THR A 176 -9.65 -19.67 -15.38
CA THR A 176 -10.01 -20.64 -14.35
C THR A 176 -10.83 -21.80 -14.94
N GLU A 177 -11.76 -21.52 -15.86
CA GLU A 177 -12.53 -22.54 -16.58
C GLU A 177 -11.70 -23.44 -17.52
N LYS A 178 -10.46 -23.06 -17.83
CA LYS A 178 -9.56 -23.87 -18.68
C LYS A 178 -8.55 -24.70 -17.87
N GLU A 179 -8.47 -24.48 -16.58
CA GLU A 179 -7.57 -25.18 -15.66
C GLU A 179 -8.31 -26.25 -14.82
N GLU A 180 -9.64 -26.34 -14.94
CA GLU A 180 -10.48 -27.46 -14.50
C GLU A 180 -10.71 -28.45 -15.65
#